data_01dfdb29168c311ba69c9625099c57df
#
_entry.id   01dfdb29168c311ba69c9625099c57df
#
_cell.length_a   1.000
_cell.length_b   1.000
_cell.length_c   1.000
_cell.angle_alpha   90.00
_cell.angle_beta   90.00
_cell.angle_gamma   90.00
#
_symmetry.space_group_name_H-M   'P 1'
#
loop_
_entity.id
_entity.type
_entity.pdbx_description
1 polymer ?
#
loop_
_entity_poly.entity_id
_entity_poly.type
_entity_poly.pdbx_seq_one_letter_code
_entity_poly.pdbx_strand_id
1 'polypeptide(L)'
;MNKTQDFTKGVIWKQLLFFFFPILIGSFFQQLYNTVDTIIVGQACGTNALAAVGSTGNLTNLVVNFYVGLSTGASVVIAQYYGAHNKDKIHQAVHTSYMLAIVSGIIMMLFGLFFSYQCLDAIGVPHDILNDASLYMRLYFLGMIPGAIYNIGSGILRAVGDSKRPLYYLIICSIVNVVFDFVLVVILHKGIAGAAIATFIAQTVCAILVTIQLMFSKNVYQLTLSKIKFHLPVLKKIVQIGAPAGIQSTMYSIANIVLQTHINAFGTQTIASWSVYVKIDALFWMAMAAIGAAITTFVGQNYGAHLYDRIQKGAKTALAIALTMAVSLSVILCFWGSYITKLFSSDPAIINQCQSLILFLMPFYFSYCCVEIFSGTMRGCGESFKPMLLVCIGICVLRVAWVTFISPHYPTLKGVVISYPITWFTTSFLFIIYYKHFKKDHFGA
;
A
#
# COMPACT_ATOMS: atom_id res chain seq x y z
N MET A 1 -3.25 28.43 8.51
CA MET A 1 -3.45 27.98 7.12
C MET A 1 -2.24 27.15 6.71
N ASN A 2 -2.34 25.82 6.70
CA ASN A 2 -1.26 24.96 6.17
C ASN A 2 -1.22 25.16 4.65
N LYS A 3 -0.14 25.78 4.14
CA LYS A 3 0.06 25.94 2.69
C LYS A 3 0.24 24.55 2.07
N THR A 4 -0.56 24.21 1.07
CA THR A 4 -0.32 23.08 0.17
C THR A 4 1.08 23.23 -0.44
N GLN A 5 1.82 22.14 -0.54
CA GLN A 5 3.19 22.18 -1.03
C GLN A 5 3.21 22.19 -2.55
N ASP A 6 3.71 23.27 -3.14
CA ASP A 6 3.91 23.40 -4.59
C ASP A 6 5.26 22.73 -4.96
N PHE A 7 5.19 21.57 -5.63
CA PHE A 7 6.38 20.83 -6.03
C PHE A 7 7.08 21.40 -7.27
N THR A 8 6.49 22.38 -7.94
CA THR A 8 7.09 23.01 -9.12
C THR A 8 8.20 23.99 -8.77
N LYS A 9 8.31 24.41 -7.49
CA LYS A 9 9.27 25.42 -6.99
C LYS A 9 9.98 24.92 -5.74
N GLY A 10 11.15 25.49 -5.45
CA GLY A 10 11.88 25.24 -4.20
C GLY A 10 12.83 24.03 -4.23
N VAL A 11 13.39 23.67 -3.07
CA VAL A 11 14.45 22.68 -2.90
C VAL A 11 13.87 21.26 -2.89
N ILE A 12 14.26 20.44 -3.85
CA ILE A 12 13.66 19.13 -4.16
C ILE A 12 13.73 18.17 -2.95
N TRP A 13 14.91 17.95 -2.37
CA TRP A 13 15.07 16.98 -1.28
C TRP A 13 14.26 17.34 -0.03
N LYS A 14 14.17 18.64 0.31
CA LYS A 14 13.33 19.10 1.43
C LYS A 14 11.86 18.79 1.17
N GLN A 15 11.40 19.07 -0.04
CA GLN A 15 10.01 18.82 -0.43
C GLN A 15 9.65 17.33 -0.38
N LEU A 16 10.52 16.48 -0.93
CA LEU A 16 10.32 15.03 -0.90
C LEU A 16 10.27 14.51 0.55
N LEU A 17 11.20 14.92 1.42
CA LEU A 17 11.21 14.48 2.82
C LEU A 17 10.00 14.99 3.61
N PHE A 18 9.65 16.28 3.49
CA PHE A 18 8.47 16.83 4.18
C PHE A 18 7.15 16.20 3.76
N PHE A 19 7.09 15.69 2.54
CA PHE A 19 5.92 14.98 2.04
C PHE A 19 5.95 13.49 2.41
N PHE A 20 7.12 12.88 2.40
CA PHE A 20 7.39 11.50 2.73
C PHE A 20 7.05 11.16 4.19
N PHE A 21 7.56 11.95 5.16
CA PHE A 21 7.41 11.64 6.58
C PHE A 21 5.95 11.51 7.04
N PRO A 22 5.02 12.40 6.68
CA PRO A 22 3.61 12.21 7.04
C PRO A 22 3.00 10.94 6.48
N ILE A 23 3.38 10.52 5.26
CA ILE A 23 2.88 9.28 4.66
C ILE A 23 3.44 8.07 5.42
N LEU A 24 4.74 8.06 5.71
CA LEU A 24 5.39 7.00 6.48
C LEU A 24 4.76 6.84 7.88
N ILE A 25 4.61 7.95 8.60
CA ILE A 25 3.98 7.96 9.92
C ILE A 25 2.54 7.47 9.85
N GLY A 26 1.79 7.88 8.81
CA GLY A 26 0.43 7.40 8.58
C GLY A 26 0.37 5.89 8.38
N SER A 27 1.27 5.33 7.56
CA SER A 27 1.37 3.88 7.34
C SER A 27 1.73 3.14 8.63
N PHE A 28 2.58 3.73 9.47
CA PHE A 28 2.92 3.16 10.80
C PHE A 28 1.69 3.12 11.72
N PHE A 29 0.91 4.21 11.82
CA PHE A 29 -0.32 4.22 12.61
C PHE A 29 -1.35 3.22 12.08
N GLN A 30 -1.45 3.07 10.76
CA GLN A 30 -2.32 2.07 10.14
C GLN A 30 -1.90 0.64 10.52
N GLN A 31 -0.61 0.33 10.50
CA GLN A 31 -0.10 -0.98 10.91
C GLN A 31 -0.31 -1.20 12.41
N LEU A 32 -0.16 -0.15 13.22
CA LEU A 32 -0.34 -0.22 14.67
C LEU A 32 -1.79 -0.57 15.03
N TYR A 33 -2.79 0.13 14.46
CA TYR A 33 -4.18 -0.18 14.78
C TYR A 33 -4.58 -1.58 14.29
N ASN A 34 -4.14 -2.04 13.12
CA ASN A 34 -4.39 -3.40 12.66
C ASN A 34 -3.81 -4.45 13.63
N THR A 35 -2.65 -4.15 14.23
CA THR A 35 -2.03 -5.03 15.23
C THR A 35 -2.83 -5.04 16.52
N VAL A 36 -3.29 -3.88 17.00
CA VAL A 36 -4.11 -3.75 18.21
C VAL A 36 -5.46 -4.47 18.04
N ASP A 37 -6.13 -4.29 16.91
CA ASP A 37 -7.36 -5.00 16.56
C ASP A 37 -7.16 -6.53 16.63
N THR A 38 -6.10 -7.04 16.03
CA THR A 38 -5.75 -8.47 16.08
C THR A 38 -5.52 -8.97 17.52
N ILE A 39 -4.86 -8.17 18.37
CA ILE A 39 -4.64 -8.50 19.78
C ILE A 39 -5.96 -8.54 20.55
N ILE A 40 -6.81 -7.53 20.38
CA ILE A 40 -8.11 -7.45 21.07
C ILE A 40 -8.99 -8.65 20.69
N VAL A 41 -9.09 -8.95 19.39
CA VAL A 41 -9.86 -10.12 18.92
C VAL A 41 -9.28 -11.42 19.47
N GLY A 42 -7.96 -11.59 19.42
CA GLY A 42 -7.31 -12.82 19.91
C GLY A 42 -7.49 -13.04 21.42
N GLN A 43 -7.40 -12.00 22.22
CA GLN A 43 -7.54 -12.09 23.67
C GLN A 43 -8.99 -12.19 24.14
N ALA A 44 -9.92 -11.46 23.50
CA ALA A 44 -11.32 -11.41 23.94
C ALA A 44 -12.20 -12.49 23.31
N CYS A 45 -11.91 -12.96 22.09
CA CYS A 45 -12.76 -13.89 21.35
C CYS A 45 -12.16 -15.29 21.19
N GLY A 46 -10.89 -15.47 21.56
CA GLY A 46 -10.21 -16.75 21.50
C GLY A 46 -9.61 -17.10 20.13
N THR A 47 -9.01 -18.32 20.05
CA THR A 47 -8.20 -18.76 18.91
C THR A 47 -9.01 -18.94 17.62
N ASN A 48 -10.24 -19.46 17.70
CA ASN A 48 -11.09 -19.68 16.53
C ASN A 48 -11.49 -18.34 15.87
N ALA A 49 -11.83 -17.32 16.67
CA ALA A 49 -12.12 -15.98 16.18
C ALA A 49 -10.90 -15.36 15.53
N LEU A 50 -9.72 -15.50 16.12
CA LEU A 50 -8.46 -15.03 15.55
C LEU A 50 -8.15 -15.73 14.21
N ALA A 51 -8.38 -17.03 14.12
CA ALA A 51 -8.21 -17.81 12.90
C ALA A 51 -9.21 -17.38 11.81
N ALA A 52 -10.48 -17.14 12.20
CA ALA A 52 -11.52 -16.63 11.29
C ALA A 52 -11.14 -15.27 10.69
N VAL A 53 -10.76 -14.29 11.51
CA VAL A 53 -10.30 -12.96 11.06
C VAL A 53 -9.03 -13.08 10.21
N GLY A 54 -8.05 -13.87 10.65
CA GLY A 54 -6.78 -14.10 9.94
C GLY A 54 -6.99 -14.69 8.53
N SER A 55 -7.94 -15.61 8.37
CA SER A 55 -8.24 -16.24 7.07
C SER A 55 -8.81 -15.26 6.03
N THR A 56 -9.49 -14.19 6.48
CA THR A 56 -10.02 -13.16 5.58
C THR A 56 -8.95 -12.17 5.09
N GLY A 57 -7.81 -12.07 5.79
CA GLY A 57 -6.80 -11.04 5.58
C GLY A 57 -6.26 -10.95 4.15
N ASN A 58 -6.02 -12.10 3.50
CA ASN A 58 -5.52 -12.13 2.13
C ASN A 58 -6.52 -11.55 1.13
N LEU A 59 -7.81 -11.88 1.28
CA LEU A 59 -8.87 -11.38 0.39
C LEU A 59 -9.14 -9.88 0.62
N THR A 60 -9.20 -9.45 1.87
CA THR A 60 -9.41 -8.04 2.21
C THR A 60 -8.23 -7.17 1.75
N ASN A 61 -6.98 -7.63 1.93
CA ASN A 61 -5.79 -6.92 1.44
C ASN A 61 -5.76 -6.80 -0.08
N LEU A 62 -6.20 -7.83 -0.81
CA LEU A 62 -6.26 -7.79 -2.26
C LEU A 62 -7.19 -6.66 -2.74
N VAL A 63 -8.37 -6.52 -2.11
CA VAL A 63 -9.33 -5.45 -2.44
C VAL A 63 -8.80 -4.08 -2.05
N VAL A 64 -8.23 -3.94 -0.85
CA VAL A 64 -7.63 -2.67 -0.39
C VAL A 64 -6.50 -2.23 -1.33
N ASN A 65 -5.61 -3.13 -1.71
CA ASN A 65 -4.51 -2.85 -2.64
C ASN A 65 -5.00 -2.38 -4.01
N PHE A 66 -6.11 -2.94 -4.49
CA PHE A 66 -6.74 -2.46 -5.74
C PHE A 66 -7.23 -1.01 -5.61
N TYR A 67 -7.87 -0.65 -4.48
CA TYR A 67 -8.27 0.75 -4.22
C TYR A 67 -7.09 1.70 -4.07
N VAL A 68 -6.00 1.26 -3.47
CA VAL A 68 -4.76 2.05 -3.41
C VAL A 68 -4.25 2.33 -4.82
N GLY A 69 -4.33 1.35 -5.72
CA GLY A 69 -4.00 1.54 -7.13
C GLY A 69 -4.91 2.58 -7.82
N LEU A 70 -6.22 2.47 -7.67
CA LEU A 70 -7.18 3.45 -8.22
C LEU A 70 -6.94 4.85 -7.66
N SER A 71 -6.69 4.96 -6.35
CA SER A 71 -6.35 6.22 -5.69
C SER A 71 -5.06 6.83 -6.25
N THR A 72 -4.08 6.00 -6.60
CA THR A 72 -2.84 6.44 -7.25
C THR A 72 -3.14 7.03 -8.62
N GLY A 73 -4.01 6.39 -9.43
CA GLY A 73 -4.45 6.92 -10.72
C GLY A 73 -5.12 8.29 -10.60
N ALA A 74 -6.05 8.43 -9.66
CA ALA A 74 -6.71 9.70 -9.35
C ALA A 74 -5.70 10.78 -8.93
N SER A 75 -4.78 10.41 -8.01
CA SER A 75 -3.74 11.31 -7.51
C SER A 75 -2.82 11.81 -8.62
N VAL A 76 -2.38 10.94 -9.53
CA VAL A 76 -1.51 11.33 -10.66
C VAL A 76 -2.23 12.29 -11.61
N VAL A 77 -3.45 11.97 -12.03
CA VAL A 77 -4.22 12.83 -12.96
C VAL A 77 -4.47 14.21 -12.35
N ILE A 78 -4.84 14.26 -11.07
CA ILE A 78 -5.06 15.53 -10.36
C ILE A 78 -3.75 16.28 -10.18
N ALA A 79 -2.65 15.61 -9.85
CA ALA A 79 -1.33 16.24 -9.70
C ALA A 79 -0.86 16.88 -11.02
N GLN A 80 -1.05 16.18 -12.16
CA GLN A 80 -0.73 16.71 -13.48
C GLN A 80 -1.57 17.97 -13.79
N TYR A 81 -2.89 17.92 -13.59
CA TYR A 81 -3.74 19.11 -13.81
C TYR A 81 -3.44 20.25 -12.83
N TYR A 82 -3.04 19.91 -11.59
CA TYR A 82 -2.63 20.89 -10.60
C TYR A 82 -1.34 21.61 -11.01
N GLY A 83 -0.34 20.85 -11.48
CA GLY A 83 0.90 21.41 -12.03
C GLY A 83 0.67 22.26 -13.29
N ALA A 84 -0.27 21.86 -14.13
CA ALA A 84 -0.68 22.63 -15.32
C ALA A 84 -1.55 23.86 -14.99
N HIS A 85 -1.87 24.10 -13.71
CA HIS A 85 -2.78 25.16 -13.25
C HIS A 85 -4.16 25.17 -13.93
N ASN A 86 -4.65 24.02 -14.43
CA ASN A 86 -5.92 23.90 -15.13
C ASN A 86 -7.07 23.65 -14.16
N LYS A 87 -7.70 24.72 -13.69
CA LYS A 87 -8.77 24.69 -12.68
C LYS A 87 -9.96 23.82 -13.09
N ASP A 88 -10.40 23.92 -14.34
CA ASP A 88 -11.57 23.17 -14.82
C ASP A 88 -11.29 21.65 -14.84
N LYS A 89 -10.10 21.26 -15.30
CA LYS A 89 -9.69 19.86 -15.31
C LYS A 89 -9.48 19.29 -13.90
N ILE A 90 -8.96 20.09 -12.95
CA ILE A 90 -8.86 19.69 -11.54
C ILE A 90 -10.26 19.43 -10.99
N HIS A 91 -11.20 20.35 -11.21
CA HIS A 91 -12.58 20.20 -10.75
C HIS A 91 -13.23 18.93 -11.33
N GLN A 92 -13.11 18.70 -12.64
CA GLN A 92 -13.59 17.48 -13.29
C GLN A 92 -12.96 16.22 -12.69
N ALA A 93 -11.64 16.23 -12.42
CA ALA A 93 -10.92 15.08 -11.91
C ALA A 93 -11.31 14.77 -10.47
N VAL A 94 -11.47 15.77 -9.60
CA VAL A 94 -11.93 15.58 -8.22
C VAL A 94 -13.32 14.93 -8.18
N HIS A 95 -14.29 15.47 -8.93
CA HIS A 95 -15.66 14.95 -8.95
C HIS A 95 -15.75 13.56 -9.57
N THR A 96 -15.01 13.31 -10.66
CA THR A 96 -14.91 11.98 -11.28
C THR A 96 -14.27 10.96 -10.34
N SER A 97 -13.20 11.32 -9.64
CA SER A 97 -12.54 10.44 -8.67
C SER A 97 -13.45 10.11 -7.49
N TYR A 98 -14.21 11.10 -7.02
CA TYR A 98 -15.15 10.90 -5.92
C TYR A 98 -16.33 9.99 -6.33
N MET A 99 -16.87 10.19 -7.54
CA MET A 99 -17.89 9.29 -8.10
C MET A 99 -17.35 7.87 -8.28
N LEU A 100 -16.10 7.72 -8.73
CA LEU A 100 -15.42 6.43 -8.84
C LEU A 100 -15.30 5.73 -7.49
N ALA A 101 -14.98 6.46 -6.40
CA ALA A 101 -14.94 5.92 -5.05
C ALA A 101 -16.29 5.34 -4.63
N ILE A 102 -17.37 6.09 -4.85
CA ILE A 102 -18.73 5.66 -4.49
C ILE A 102 -19.14 4.43 -5.29
N VAL A 103 -19.02 4.48 -6.62
CA VAL A 103 -19.50 3.39 -7.50
C VAL A 103 -18.68 2.13 -7.28
N SER A 104 -17.34 2.22 -7.25
CA SER A 104 -16.50 1.06 -6.99
C SER A 104 -16.68 0.51 -5.57
N GLY A 105 -16.90 1.39 -4.58
CA GLY A 105 -17.23 1.00 -3.20
C GLY A 105 -18.54 0.21 -3.12
N ILE A 106 -19.59 0.66 -3.82
CA ILE A 106 -20.88 -0.06 -3.90
C ILE A 106 -20.70 -1.43 -4.56
N ILE A 107 -19.99 -1.49 -5.70
CA ILE A 107 -19.76 -2.76 -6.40
C ILE A 107 -19.05 -3.76 -5.48
N MET A 108 -17.99 -3.34 -4.81
CA MET A 108 -17.23 -4.23 -3.92
C MET A 108 -18.00 -4.58 -2.65
N MET A 109 -18.79 -3.65 -2.10
CA MET A 109 -19.68 -3.94 -0.98
C MET A 109 -20.69 -5.04 -1.35
N LEU A 110 -21.36 -4.91 -2.49
CA LEU A 110 -22.31 -5.91 -2.97
C LEU A 110 -21.62 -7.25 -3.24
N PHE A 111 -20.46 -7.22 -3.90
CA PHE A 111 -19.66 -8.42 -4.10
C PHE A 111 -19.34 -9.14 -2.77
N GLY A 112 -18.84 -8.40 -1.77
CA GLY A 112 -18.53 -8.99 -0.47
C GLY A 112 -19.75 -9.52 0.27
N LEU A 113 -20.88 -8.82 0.22
CA LEU A 113 -22.12 -9.28 0.87
C LEU A 113 -22.63 -10.61 0.29
N PHE A 114 -22.56 -10.78 -1.04
CA PHE A 114 -23.12 -11.96 -1.70
C PHE A 114 -22.11 -13.12 -1.83
N PHE A 115 -20.83 -12.84 -2.02
CA PHE A 115 -19.82 -13.85 -2.37
C PHE A 115 -18.78 -14.15 -1.30
N SER A 116 -18.85 -13.55 -0.10
CA SER A 116 -17.86 -13.80 0.97
C SER A 116 -17.74 -15.28 1.34
N TYR A 117 -18.86 -15.98 1.51
CA TYR A 117 -18.87 -17.40 1.85
C TYR A 117 -18.20 -18.24 0.76
N GLN A 118 -18.59 -18.06 -0.48
CA GLN A 118 -18.07 -18.81 -1.63
C GLN A 118 -16.56 -18.56 -1.84
N CYS A 119 -16.12 -17.32 -1.65
CA CYS A 119 -14.69 -16.98 -1.77
C CYS A 119 -13.85 -17.65 -0.68
N LEU A 120 -14.35 -17.66 0.57
CA LEU A 120 -13.66 -18.29 1.69
C LEU A 120 -13.62 -19.82 1.58
N ASP A 121 -14.73 -20.41 1.16
CA ASP A 121 -14.82 -21.86 0.90
C ASP A 121 -13.85 -22.27 -0.22
N ALA A 122 -13.82 -21.50 -1.32
CA ALA A 122 -12.94 -21.76 -2.47
C ALA A 122 -11.44 -21.68 -2.13
N ILE A 123 -11.05 -20.90 -1.12
CA ILE A 123 -9.66 -20.86 -0.64
C ILE A 123 -9.37 -21.85 0.48
N GLY A 124 -10.33 -22.71 0.81
CA GLY A 124 -10.15 -23.83 1.74
C GLY A 124 -10.17 -23.44 3.22
N VAL A 125 -10.95 -22.42 3.61
CA VAL A 125 -11.14 -22.08 5.02
C VAL A 125 -11.88 -23.23 5.72
N PRO A 126 -11.40 -23.74 6.87
CA PRO A 126 -12.04 -24.84 7.60
C PRO A 126 -13.50 -24.54 7.95
N HIS A 127 -14.36 -25.55 7.81
CA HIS A 127 -15.81 -25.41 8.00
C HIS A 127 -16.24 -24.96 9.40
N ASP A 128 -15.44 -25.26 10.42
CA ASP A 128 -15.67 -24.86 11.81
C ASP A 128 -15.58 -23.35 12.05
N ILE A 129 -14.76 -22.64 11.27
CA ILE A 129 -14.61 -21.18 11.35
C ILE A 129 -15.19 -20.44 10.14
N LEU A 130 -15.66 -21.14 9.09
CA LEU A 130 -16.09 -20.56 7.82
C LEU A 130 -17.26 -19.58 7.98
N ASN A 131 -18.23 -19.91 8.83
CA ASN A 131 -19.38 -19.03 9.10
C ASN A 131 -18.94 -17.73 9.78
N ASP A 132 -18.08 -17.79 10.77
CA ASP A 132 -17.54 -16.64 11.48
C ASP A 132 -16.68 -15.77 10.57
N ALA A 133 -15.81 -16.39 9.77
CA ALA A 133 -15.01 -15.70 8.76
C ALA A 133 -15.88 -15.00 7.72
N SER A 134 -16.95 -15.68 7.25
CA SER A 134 -17.91 -15.09 6.30
C SER A 134 -18.68 -13.90 6.90
N LEU A 135 -19.11 -14.01 8.15
CA LEU A 135 -19.77 -12.90 8.85
C LEU A 135 -18.83 -11.70 8.98
N TYR A 136 -17.61 -11.91 9.45
CA TYR A 136 -16.59 -10.86 9.55
C TYR A 136 -16.36 -10.19 8.19
N MET A 137 -16.15 -10.99 7.15
CA MET A 137 -15.87 -10.50 5.80
C MET A 137 -17.05 -9.69 5.25
N ARG A 138 -18.30 -10.15 5.40
CA ARG A 138 -19.50 -9.40 4.99
C ARG A 138 -19.58 -8.04 5.69
N LEU A 139 -19.36 -8.00 7.01
CA LEU A 139 -19.38 -6.75 7.78
C LEU A 139 -18.23 -5.82 7.38
N TYR A 140 -17.02 -6.38 7.13
CA TYR A 140 -15.89 -5.61 6.62
C TYR A 140 -16.19 -4.97 5.26
N PHE A 141 -16.87 -5.69 4.37
CA PHE A 141 -17.24 -5.17 3.04
C PHE A 141 -18.27 -4.03 3.09
N LEU A 142 -19.06 -3.88 4.16
CA LEU A 142 -19.86 -2.66 4.38
C LEU A 142 -18.96 -1.40 4.46
N GLY A 143 -17.75 -1.55 4.95
CA GLY A 143 -16.74 -0.50 5.01
C GLY A 143 -16.08 -0.14 3.66
N MET A 144 -16.40 -0.81 2.55
CA MET A 144 -15.76 -0.56 1.27
C MET A 144 -16.08 0.82 0.70
N ILE A 145 -17.31 1.31 0.87
CA ILE A 145 -17.69 2.66 0.42
C ILE A 145 -16.89 3.72 1.18
N PRO A 146 -16.94 3.80 2.52
CA PRO A 146 -16.15 4.78 3.24
C PRO A 146 -14.63 4.58 3.06
N GLY A 147 -14.14 3.34 2.97
CA GLY A 147 -12.74 3.05 2.70
C GLY A 147 -12.28 3.57 1.33
N ALA A 148 -13.07 3.38 0.28
CA ALA A 148 -12.79 3.92 -1.05
C ALA A 148 -12.79 5.46 -1.05
N ILE A 149 -13.77 6.08 -0.39
CA ILE A 149 -13.85 7.55 -0.24
C ILE A 149 -12.62 8.09 0.48
N TYR A 150 -12.21 7.45 1.58
CA TYR A 150 -11.00 7.87 2.30
C TYR A 150 -9.73 7.72 1.44
N ASN A 151 -9.54 6.57 0.76
CA ASN A 151 -8.36 6.33 -0.06
C ASN A 151 -8.26 7.34 -1.22
N ILE A 152 -9.33 7.54 -1.97
CA ILE A 152 -9.36 8.49 -3.09
C ILE A 152 -9.29 9.94 -2.59
N GLY A 153 -10.02 10.31 -1.53
CA GLY A 153 -9.96 11.64 -0.94
C GLY A 153 -8.57 12.00 -0.41
N SER A 154 -7.90 11.06 0.25
CA SER A 154 -6.49 11.20 0.65
C SER A 154 -5.57 11.33 -0.56
N GLY A 155 -5.83 10.59 -1.65
CA GLY A 155 -5.14 10.72 -2.92
C GLY A 155 -5.29 12.12 -3.52
N ILE A 156 -6.49 12.71 -3.49
CA ILE A 156 -6.76 14.09 -3.94
C ILE A 156 -5.92 15.10 -3.12
N LEU A 157 -5.92 14.96 -1.79
CA LEU A 157 -5.13 15.85 -0.92
C LEU A 157 -3.63 15.70 -1.19
N ARG A 158 -3.14 14.47 -1.32
CA ARG A 158 -1.73 14.21 -1.69
C ARG A 158 -1.38 14.81 -3.05
N ALA A 159 -2.25 14.70 -4.06
CA ALA A 159 -2.02 15.24 -5.40
C ALA A 159 -1.75 16.75 -5.41
N VAL A 160 -2.39 17.49 -4.50
CA VAL A 160 -2.18 18.95 -4.35
C VAL A 160 -1.09 19.32 -3.33
N GLY A 161 -0.30 18.34 -2.89
CA GLY A 161 0.84 18.55 -2.00
C GLY A 161 0.51 18.57 -0.50
N ASP A 162 -0.65 18.05 -0.09
CA ASP A 162 -1.04 17.95 1.31
C ASP A 162 -0.98 16.49 1.81
N SER A 163 0.12 16.10 2.41
CA SER A 163 0.27 14.80 3.06
C SER A 163 -0.05 14.80 4.55
N LYS A 164 -0.17 15.99 5.17
CA LYS A 164 -0.37 16.11 6.63
C LYS A 164 -1.82 15.85 7.04
N ARG A 165 -2.79 16.39 6.30
CA ARG A 165 -4.21 16.18 6.64
C ARG A 165 -4.63 14.71 6.56
N PRO A 166 -4.29 13.93 5.51
CA PRO A 166 -4.52 12.49 5.51
C PRO A 166 -3.94 11.77 6.73
N LEU A 167 -2.74 12.16 7.18
CA LEU A 167 -2.14 11.62 8.41
C LEU A 167 -3.00 11.90 9.64
N TYR A 168 -3.45 13.16 9.84
CA TYR A 168 -4.27 13.49 11.00
C TYR A 168 -5.58 12.72 11.04
N TYR A 169 -6.23 12.56 9.87
CA TYR A 169 -7.46 11.78 9.77
C TYR A 169 -7.22 10.31 10.08
N LEU A 170 -6.10 9.76 9.63
CA LEU A 170 -5.75 8.38 9.92
C LEU A 170 -5.46 8.16 11.41
N ILE A 171 -4.79 9.11 12.08
CA ILE A 171 -4.56 9.04 13.53
C ILE A 171 -5.90 9.06 14.29
N ILE A 172 -6.82 9.97 13.94
CA ILE A 172 -8.16 10.01 14.53
C ILE A 172 -8.90 8.70 14.29
N CYS A 173 -8.87 8.19 13.07
CA CYS A 173 -9.46 6.93 12.69
C CYS A 173 -8.91 5.76 13.51
N SER A 174 -7.58 5.70 13.70
CA SER A 174 -6.93 4.66 14.49
C SER A 174 -7.38 4.70 15.95
N ILE A 175 -7.49 5.88 16.53
CA ILE A 175 -8.01 6.04 17.91
C ILE A 175 -9.47 5.59 18.00
N VAL A 176 -10.31 6.01 17.05
CA VAL A 176 -11.73 5.62 17.00
C VAL A 176 -11.85 4.10 16.86
N ASN A 177 -11.06 3.48 15.97
CA ASN A 177 -11.07 2.03 15.81
C ASN A 177 -10.74 1.31 17.13
N VAL A 178 -9.61 1.64 17.78
CA VAL A 178 -9.19 1.01 19.04
C VAL A 178 -10.25 1.19 20.15
N VAL A 179 -10.82 2.39 20.25
CA VAL A 179 -11.88 2.66 21.26
C VAL A 179 -13.12 1.80 20.99
N PHE A 180 -13.59 1.75 19.74
CA PHE A 180 -14.77 0.96 19.40
C PHE A 180 -14.50 -0.55 19.43
N ASP A 181 -13.29 -1.01 19.10
CA ASP A 181 -12.88 -2.40 19.31
C ASP A 181 -12.98 -2.77 20.79
N PHE A 182 -12.44 -1.94 21.68
CA PHE A 182 -12.51 -2.19 23.10
C PHE A 182 -13.97 -2.20 23.59
N VAL A 183 -14.77 -1.24 23.18
CA VAL A 183 -16.19 -1.15 23.60
C VAL A 183 -17.01 -2.33 23.05
N LEU A 184 -16.92 -2.61 21.75
CA LEU A 184 -17.77 -3.60 21.09
C LEU A 184 -17.33 -5.04 21.39
N VAL A 185 -16.01 -5.29 21.42
CA VAL A 185 -15.47 -6.64 21.59
C VAL A 185 -15.33 -6.99 23.08
N VAL A 186 -14.73 -6.08 23.90
CA VAL A 186 -14.40 -6.39 25.29
C VAL A 186 -15.57 -6.10 26.22
N ILE A 187 -16.24 -4.92 26.11
CA ILE A 187 -17.31 -4.54 27.03
C ILE A 187 -18.65 -5.17 26.62
N LEU A 188 -19.03 -5.05 25.33
CA LEU A 188 -20.32 -5.53 24.82
C LEU A 188 -20.30 -6.98 24.33
N HIS A 189 -19.16 -7.65 24.36
CA HIS A 189 -18.95 -9.06 23.97
C HIS A 189 -19.56 -9.43 22.61
N LYS A 190 -19.47 -8.51 21.62
CA LYS A 190 -19.98 -8.73 20.26
C LYS A 190 -19.07 -9.62 19.39
N GLY A 191 -17.98 -10.13 19.95
CA GLY A 191 -17.06 -11.02 19.25
C GLY A 191 -16.46 -10.40 17.98
N ILE A 192 -16.23 -11.21 16.96
CA ILE A 192 -15.66 -10.79 15.67
C ILE A 192 -16.55 -9.78 14.92
N ALA A 193 -17.86 -9.84 15.09
CA ALA A 193 -18.75 -8.83 14.51
C ALA A 193 -18.50 -7.43 15.11
N GLY A 194 -18.13 -7.37 16.40
CA GLY A 194 -17.74 -6.13 17.07
C GLY A 194 -16.52 -5.49 16.40
N ALA A 195 -15.48 -6.27 16.14
CA ALA A 195 -14.25 -5.79 15.46
C ALA A 195 -14.53 -5.29 14.03
N ALA A 196 -15.33 -6.03 13.25
CA ALA A 196 -15.71 -5.59 11.91
C ALA A 196 -16.52 -4.29 11.92
N ILE A 197 -17.44 -4.13 12.89
CA ILE A 197 -18.24 -2.90 13.07
C ILE A 197 -17.34 -1.73 13.51
N ALA A 198 -16.40 -1.94 14.42
CA ALA A 198 -15.43 -0.92 14.84
C ALA A 198 -14.60 -0.40 13.65
N THR A 199 -14.12 -1.30 12.81
CA THR A 199 -13.41 -0.97 11.57
C THR A 199 -14.31 -0.17 10.61
N PHE A 200 -15.58 -0.57 10.43
CA PHE A 200 -16.55 0.17 9.62
C PHE A 200 -16.79 1.59 10.14
N ILE A 201 -16.98 1.76 11.45
CA ILE A 201 -17.16 3.07 12.10
C ILE A 201 -15.91 3.93 11.88
N ALA A 202 -14.75 3.40 12.12
CA ALA A 202 -13.48 4.11 11.96
C ALA A 202 -13.27 4.59 10.51
N GLN A 203 -13.49 3.73 9.52
CA GLN A 203 -13.41 4.10 8.11
C GLN A 203 -14.46 5.15 7.72
N THR A 204 -15.67 5.08 8.29
CA THR A 204 -16.73 6.06 8.08
C THR A 204 -16.31 7.43 8.62
N VAL A 205 -15.73 7.49 9.82
CA VAL A 205 -15.18 8.74 10.38
C VAL A 205 -14.10 9.33 9.47
N CYS A 206 -13.18 8.51 8.99
CA CYS A 206 -12.15 8.94 8.03
C CYS A 206 -12.76 9.52 6.75
N ALA A 207 -13.74 8.83 6.17
CA ALA A 207 -14.43 9.27 4.96
C ALA A 207 -15.14 10.61 5.17
N ILE A 208 -15.82 10.78 6.31
CA ILE A 208 -16.49 12.03 6.68
C ILE A 208 -15.46 13.16 6.80
N LEU A 209 -14.36 12.96 7.53
CA LEU A 209 -13.34 13.99 7.73
C LEU A 209 -12.71 14.45 6.42
N VAL A 210 -12.34 13.51 5.53
CA VAL A 210 -11.77 13.87 4.23
C VAL A 210 -12.79 14.56 3.33
N THR A 211 -14.05 14.14 3.36
CA THR A 211 -15.15 14.74 2.59
C THR A 211 -15.41 16.18 3.04
N ILE A 212 -15.54 16.39 4.35
CA ILE A 212 -15.71 17.73 4.93
C ILE A 212 -14.56 18.64 4.52
N GLN A 213 -13.31 18.13 4.60
CA GLN A 213 -12.14 18.91 4.18
C GLN A 213 -12.20 19.30 2.70
N LEU A 214 -12.61 18.40 1.82
CA LEU A 214 -12.73 18.69 0.40
C LEU A 214 -13.89 19.66 0.10
N MET A 215 -15.02 19.54 0.81
CA MET A 215 -16.18 20.42 0.62
C MET A 215 -15.93 21.84 1.09
N PHE A 216 -15.30 22.01 2.27
CA PHE A 216 -15.04 23.32 2.85
C PHE A 216 -13.70 23.95 2.42
N SER A 217 -12.97 23.29 1.52
CA SER A 217 -11.77 23.86 0.91
C SER A 217 -12.12 25.01 0.00
N LYS A 218 -11.55 26.21 0.23
CA LYS A 218 -11.67 27.37 -0.67
C LYS A 218 -10.68 27.31 -1.83
N ASN A 219 -10.19 26.13 -2.18
CA ASN A 219 -9.17 25.91 -3.21
C ASN A 219 -9.78 25.33 -4.49
N VAL A 220 -8.96 25.26 -5.55
CA VAL A 220 -9.35 24.75 -6.86
C VAL A 220 -9.80 23.28 -6.88
N TYR A 221 -9.52 22.52 -5.81
CA TYR A 221 -9.92 21.11 -5.63
C TYR A 221 -11.16 20.95 -4.73
N GLN A 222 -11.96 22.02 -4.56
CA GLN A 222 -13.20 21.95 -3.77
C GLN A 222 -14.17 20.92 -4.35
N LEU A 223 -14.71 20.06 -3.47
CA LEU A 223 -15.75 19.13 -3.79
C LEU A 223 -17.13 19.77 -3.61
N THR A 224 -17.95 19.74 -4.65
CA THR A 224 -19.35 20.17 -4.62
C THR A 224 -20.23 18.94 -4.88
N LEU A 225 -21.02 18.51 -3.89
CA LEU A 225 -21.79 17.25 -3.97
C LEU A 225 -22.73 17.22 -5.18
N SER A 226 -23.38 18.32 -5.50
CA SER A 226 -24.29 18.43 -6.67
C SER A 226 -23.60 18.30 -8.03
N LYS A 227 -22.27 18.40 -8.07
CA LYS A 227 -21.47 18.31 -9.29
C LYS A 227 -20.74 16.95 -9.44
N ILE A 228 -20.99 16.01 -8.53
CA ILE A 228 -20.41 14.67 -8.60
C ILE A 228 -20.99 13.94 -9.81
N LYS A 229 -20.15 13.69 -10.80
CA LYS A 229 -20.49 12.94 -12.02
C LYS A 229 -19.23 12.42 -12.69
N PHE A 230 -19.37 11.42 -13.56
CA PHE A 230 -18.30 10.96 -14.41
C PHE A 230 -18.05 11.92 -15.58
N HIS A 231 -16.80 12.31 -15.75
CA HIS A 231 -16.28 12.89 -16.98
C HIS A 231 -15.44 11.82 -17.68
N LEU A 232 -16.02 11.18 -18.70
CA LEU A 232 -15.45 9.98 -19.35
C LEU A 232 -13.98 10.14 -19.77
N PRO A 233 -13.52 11.27 -20.38
CA PRO A 233 -12.11 11.42 -20.74
C PRO A 233 -11.18 11.40 -19.51
N VAL A 234 -11.64 11.97 -18.38
CA VAL A 234 -10.87 11.98 -17.13
C VAL A 234 -10.90 10.60 -16.47
N LEU A 235 -12.07 9.95 -16.43
CA LEU A 235 -12.22 8.59 -15.91
C LEU A 235 -11.29 7.63 -16.65
N LYS A 236 -11.25 7.69 -17.99
CA LYS A 236 -10.35 6.86 -18.80
C LYS A 236 -8.90 7.03 -18.38
N LYS A 237 -8.42 8.27 -18.17
CA LYS A 237 -7.05 8.52 -17.71
C LYS A 237 -6.80 7.97 -16.29
N ILE A 238 -7.74 8.17 -15.37
CA ILE A 238 -7.62 7.64 -14.00
C ILE A 238 -7.50 6.12 -14.02
N VAL A 239 -8.35 5.43 -14.79
CA VAL A 239 -8.35 3.97 -14.90
C VAL A 239 -7.10 3.47 -15.63
N GLN A 240 -6.66 4.13 -16.70
CA GLN A 240 -5.43 3.78 -17.44
C GLN A 240 -4.18 3.81 -16.55
N ILE A 241 -4.14 4.66 -15.54
CA ILE A 241 -3.02 4.74 -14.59
C ILE A 241 -3.28 3.86 -13.36
N GLY A 242 -4.49 3.92 -12.83
CA GLY A 242 -4.83 3.28 -11.57
C GLY A 242 -5.03 1.76 -11.66
N ALA A 243 -5.66 1.27 -12.73
CA ALA A 243 -5.90 -0.17 -12.88
C ALA A 243 -4.58 -0.97 -13.00
N PRO A 244 -3.60 -0.57 -13.84
CA PRO A 244 -2.30 -1.24 -13.85
C PRO A 244 -1.59 -1.20 -12.48
N ALA A 245 -1.66 -0.08 -11.74
CA ALA A 245 -1.08 0.02 -10.41
C ALA A 245 -1.77 -0.94 -9.41
N GLY A 246 -3.10 -1.07 -9.49
CA GLY A 246 -3.86 -2.02 -8.68
C GLY A 246 -3.53 -3.48 -9.02
N ILE A 247 -3.46 -3.82 -10.32
CA ILE A 247 -3.07 -5.15 -10.79
C ILE A 247 -1.65 -5.50 -10.30
N GLN A 248 -0.71 -4.55 -10.39
CA GLN A 248 0.64 -4.74 -9.89
C GLN A 248 0.65 -5.13 -8.40
N SER A 249 -0.11 -4.41 -7.57
CA SER A 249 -0.21 -4.69 -6.13
C SER A 249 -0.85 -6.05 -5.85
N THR A 250 -1.86 -6.42 -6.61
CA THR A 250 -2.51 -7.74 -6.54
C THR A 250 -1.54 -8.86 -6.90
N MET A 251 -0.75 -8.70 -7.97
CA MET A 251 0.25 -9.68 -8.40
C MET A 251 1.35 -9.88 -7.35
N TYR A 252 1.77 -8.82 -6.65
CA TYR A 252 2.66 -8.96 -5.50
C TYR A 252 2.05 -9.83 -4.40
N SER A 253 0.78 -9.63 -4.07
CA SER A 253 0.09 -10.43 -3.05
C SER A 253 0.04 -11.91 -3.43
N ILE A 254 -0.29 -12.21 -4.69
CA ILE A 254 -0.31 -13.59 -5.20
C ILE A 254 1.09 -14.22 -5.13
N ALA A 255 2.12 -13.53 -5.59
CA ALA A 255 3.49 -14.05 -5.54
C ALA A 255 3.96 -14.33 -4.09
N ASN A 256 3.57 -13.48 -3.15
CA ASN A 256 3.88 -13.67 -1.72
C ASN A 256 3.11 -14.85 -1.12
N ILE A 257 1.86 -15.11 -1.51
CA ILE A 257 1.10 -16.29 -1.10
C ILE A 257 1.78 -17.57 -1.59
N VAL A 258 2.17 -17.63 -2.85
CA VAL A 258 2.89 -18.79 -3.41
C VAL A 258 4.22 -19.04 -2.67
N LEU A 259 4.97 -17.98 -2.39
CA LEU A 259 6.21 -18.10 -1.63
C LEU A 259 5.95 -18.58 -0.19
N GLN A 260 4.92 -18.06 0.47
CA GLN A 260 4.52 -18.47 1.83
C GLN A 260 4.19 -19.97 1.87
N THR A 261 3.50 -20.50 0.85
CA THR A 261 3.18 -21.93 0.77
C THR A 261 4.45 -22.78 0.77
N HIS A 262 5.50 -22.38 0.05
CA HIS A 262 6.78 -23.10 0.05
C HIS A 262 7.53 -22.96 1.38
N ILE A 263 7.44 -21.80 2.05
CA ILE A 263 8.04 -21.61 3.38
C ILE A 263 7.34 -22.48 4.42
N ASN A 264 6.04 -22.66 4.32
CA ASN A 264 5.26 -23.49 5.25
C ASN A 264 5.71 -24.96 5.25
N ALA A 265 6.28 -25.44 4.16
CA ALA A 265 6.81 -26.82 4.07
C ALA A 265 8.04 -27.07 4.98
N PHE A 266 8.70 -26.03 5.49
CA PHE A 266 9.86 -26.16 6.39
C PHE A 266 9.50 -26.32 7.88
N GLY A 267 8.21 -26.41 8.20
CA GLY A 267 7.71 -26.67 9.55
C GLY A 267 7.46 -25.43 10.41
N THR A 268 6.88 -25.67 11.58
CA THR A 268 6.30 -24.63 12.45
C THR A 268 7.31 -23.60 12.95
N GLN A 269 8.51 -24.02 13.29
CA GLN A 269 9.59 -23.13 13.73
C GLN A 269 9.99 -22.13 12.64
N THR A 270 10.10 -22.61 11.39
CA THR A 270 10.43 -21.73 10.25
C THR A 270 9.29 -20.76 9.95
N ILE A 271 8.04 -21.22 10.05
CA ILE A 271 6.86 -20.34 9.89
C ILE A 271 6.87 -19.24 10.94
N ALA A 272 7.16 -19.56 12.19
CA ALA A 272 7.24 -18.59 13.28
C ALA A 272 8.37 -17.57 13.03
N SER A 273 9.56 -18.02 12.68
CA SER A 273 10.72 -17.18 12.37
C SER A 273 10.44 -16.25 11.18
N TRP A 274 9.82 -16.78 10.12
CA TRP A 274 9.42 -16.03 8.94
C TRP A 274 8.35 -14.98 9.29
N SER A 275 7.38 -15.33 10.11
CA SER A 275 6.32 -14.38 10.55
C SER A 275 6.90 -13.19 11.32
N VAL A 276 7.90 -13.41 12.18
CA VAL A 276 8.61 -12.33 12.88
C VAL A 276 9.43 -11.51 11.89
N TYR A 277 10.16 -12.15 10.97
CA TYR A 277 10.93 -11.50 9.93
C TYR A 277 10.03 -10.54 9.10
N VAL A 278 8.87 -11.01 8.63
CA VAL A 278 7.93 -10.20 7.81
C VAL A 278 7.42 -8.96 8.55
N LYS A 279 7.24 -9.03 9.89
CA LYS A 279 6.87 -7.86 10.69
C LYS A 279 7.99 -6.81 10.74
N ILE A 280 9.24 -7.25 10.81
CA ILE A 280 10.42 -6.37 10.78
C ILE A 280 10.60 -5.81 9.36
N ASP A 281 10.47 -6.65 8.35
CA ASP A 281 10.55 -6.32 6.92
C ASP A 281 9.52 -5.25 6.50
N ALA A 282 8.35 -5.25 7.11
CA ALA A 282 7.29 -4.27 6.84
C ALA A 282 7.76 -2.81 7.00
N LEU A 283 8.72 -2.53 7.87
CA LEU A 283 9.29 -1.19 8.04
C LEU A 283 9.95 -0.68 6.75
N PHE A 284 10.67 -1.55 6.05
CA PHE A 284 11.28 -1.20 4.76
C PHE A 284 10.21 -0.93 3.70
N TRP A 285 9.20 -1.80 3.60
CA TRP A 285 8.15 -1.65 2.59
C TRP A 285 7.28 -0.41 2.82
N MET A 286 7.00 -0.04 4.07
CA MET A 286 6.32 1.22 4.40
C MET A 286 7.14 2.43 3.95
N ALA A 287 8.46 2.42 4.18
CA ALA A 287 9.33 3.51 3.74
C ALA A 287 9.40 3.60 2.21
N MET A 288 9.52 2.47 1.51
CA MET A 288 9.53 2.43 0.04
C MET A 288 8.20 2.92 -0.55
N ALA A 289 7.06 2.47 -0.04
CA ALA A 289 5.75 2.93 -0.49
C ALA A 289 5.56 4.44 -0.27
N ALA A 290 6.04 4.98 0.85
CA ALA A 290 5.95 6.41 1.15
C ALA A 290 6.80 7.27 0.20
N ILE A 291 8.05 6.86 -0.10
CA ILE A 291 8.89 7.59 -1.07
C ILE A 291 8.40 7.42 -2.49
N GLY A 292 7.84 6.24 -2.84
CA GLY A 292 7.18 5.98 -4.12
C GLY A 292 5.98 6.89 -4.35
N ALA A 293 5.14 7.09 -3.33
CA ALA A 293 4.02 8.04 -3.39
C ALA A 293 4.51 9.49 -3.50
N ALA A 294 5.58 9.86 -2.79
CA ALA A 294 6.15 11.19 -2.82
C ALA A 294 6.71 11.53 -4.21
N ILE A 295 7.52 10.65 -4.80
CA ILE A 295 8.08 10.88 -6.14
C ILE A 295 6.98 10.88 -7.21
N THR A 296 5.98 10.02 -7.11
CA THR A 296 4.85 9.98 -8.05
C THR A 296 4.10 11.32 -8.07
N THR A 297 3.80 11.89 -6.90
CA THR A 297 3.13 13.18 -6.79
C THR A 297 4.02 14.33 -7.27
N PHE A 298 5.30 14.34 -6.86
CA PHE A 298 6.29 15.32 -7.29
C PHE A 298 6.40 15.34 -8.83
N VAL A 299 6.55 14.18 -9.43
CA VAL A 299 6.65 14.04 -10.88
C VAL A 299 5.34 14.45 -11.55
N GLY A 300 4.19 14.04 -11.03
CA GLY A 300 2.88 14.40 -11.58
C GLY A 300 2.71 15.92 -11.71
N GLN A 301 3.01 16.69 -10.66
CA GLN A 301 2.92 18.15 -10.71
C GLN A 301 3.93 18.77 -11.69
N ASN A 302 5.19 18.31 -11.68
CA ASN A 302 6.23 18.83 -12.57
C ASN A 302 5.98 18.45 -14.04
N TYR A 303 5.41 17.27 -14.30
CA TYR A 303 5.02 16.85 -15.65
C TYR A 303 3.90 17.72 -16.21
N GLY A 304 2.88 18.00 -15.38
CA GLY A 304 1.82 18.94 -15.74
C GLY A 304 2.32 20.36 -16.02
N ALA A 305 3.37 20.78 -15.32
CA ALA A 305 4.03 22.08 -15.50
C ALA A 305 5.10 22.09 -16.61
N HIS A 306 5.32 20.96 -17.33
CA HIS A 306 6.37 20.77 -18.36
C HIS A 306 7.80 21.01 -17.85
N LEU A 307 8.08 20.77 -16.56
CA LEU A 307 9.37 20.96 -15.92
C LEU A 307 10.21 19.66 -15.95
N TYR A 308 10.57 19.20 -17.14
CA TYR A 308 11.22 17.89 -17.36
C TYR A 308 12.60 17.76 -16.69
N ASP A 309 13.41 18.81 -16.69
CA ASP A 309 14.70 18.83 -15.98
C ASP A 309 14.51 18.64 -14.46
N ARG A 310 13.45 19.22 -13.92
CA ARG A 310 13.14 19.09 -12.50
C ARG A 310 12.68 17.67 -12.16
N ILE A 311 11.98 16.99 -13.07
CA ILE A 311 11.62 15.57 -12.95
C ILE A 311 12.88 14.71 -12.86
N GLN A 312 13.85 14.92 -13.76
CA GLN A 312 15.09 14.15 -13.77
C GLN A 312 15.91 14.36 -12.48
N LYS A 313 16.04 15.61 -12.02
CA LYS A 313 16.68 15.93 -10.75
C LYS A 313 15.94 15.32 -9.56
N GLY A 314 14.60 15.35 -9.60
CA GLY A 314 13.74 14.76 -8.59
C GLY A 314 13.91 13.24 -8.50
N ALA A 315 13.92 12.53 -9.61
CA ALA A 315 14.14 11.09 -9.66
C ALA A 315 15.52 10.70 -9.08
N LYS A 316 16.59 11.43 -9.44
CA LYS A 316 17.92 11.21 -8.87
C LYS A 316 17.96 11.47 -7.37
N THR A 317 17.33 12.56 -6.91
CA THR A 317 17.26 12.90 -5.48
C THR A 317 16.46 11.87 -4.69
N ALA A 318 15.29 11.45 -5.21
CA ALA A 318 14.48 10.42 -4.58
C ALA A 318 15.20 9.08 -4.51
N LEU A 319 15.95 8.70 -5.56
CA LEU A 319 16.78 7.50 -5.58
C LEU A 319 17.89 7.57 -4.51
N ALA A 320 18.57 8.71 -4.39
CA ALA A 320 19.60 8.90 -3.36
C ALA A 320 18.99 8.78 -1.95
N ILE A 321 17.82 9.39 -1.69
CA ILE A 321 17.11 9.27 -0.41
C ILE A 321 16.71 7.81 -0.16
N ALA A 322 16.13 7.12 -1.14
CA ALA A 322 15.72 5.72 -1.01
C ALA A 322 16.91 4.80 -0.72
N LEU A 323 18.02 4.97 -1.44
CA LEU A 323 19.26 4.21 -1.20
C LEU A 323 19.82 4.46 0.19
N THR A 324 19.89 5.72 0.62
CA THR A 324 20.37 6.07 1.98
C THR A 324 19.48 5.42 3.04
N MET A 325 18.15 5.48 2.88
CA MET A 325 17.23 4.83 3.81
C MET A 325 17.38 3.30 3.81
N ALA A 326 17.47 2.68 2.62
CA ALA A 326 17.61 1.24 2.50
C ALA A 326 18.90 0.75 3.15
N VAL A 327 20.02 1.41 2.87
CA VAL A 327 21.33 1.06 3.47
C VAL A 327 21.32 1.31 4.98
N SER A 328 20.83 2.46 5.44
CA SER A 328 20.78 2.77 6.87
C SER A 328 19.92 1.78 7.65
N LEU A 329 18.72 1.46 7.11
CA LEU A 329 17.82 0.48 7.73
C LEU A 329 18.44 -0.92 7.73
N SER A 330 19.08 -1.33 6.62
CA SER A 330 19.76 -2.62 6.52
C SER A 330 20.89 -2.73 7.55
N VAL A 331 21.72 -1.70 7.68
CA VAL A 331 22.79 -1.66 8.69
C VAL A 331 22.22 -1.75 10.09
N ILE A 332 21.22 -0.94 10.43
CA ILE A 332 20.56 -0.97 11.74
C ILE A 332 20.01 -2.37 12.02
N LEU A 333 19.28 -2.97 11.12
CA LEU A 333 18.66 -4.29 11.31
C LEU A 333 19.68 -5.41 11.34
N CYS A 334 20.78 -5.34 10.58
CA CYS A 334 21.85 -6.32 10.66
C CYS A 334 22.54 -6.32 12.04
N PHE A 335 22.77 -5.14 12.63
CA PHE A 335 23.42 -5.05 13.95
C PHE A 335 22.46 -5.28 15.13
N TRP A 336 21.24 -4.77 15.05
CA TRP A 336 20.27 -4.83 16.16
C TRP A 336 19.11 -5.78 15.93
N GLY A 337 19.08 -6.52 14.81
CA GLY A 337 17.99 -7.41 14.46
C GLY A 337 17.66 -8.46 15.52
N SER A 338 18.67 -9.07 16.17
CA SER A 338 18.44 -10.01 17.26
C SER A 338 17.71 -9.39 18.45
N TYR A 339 18.06 -8.13 18.82
CA TYR A 339 17.37 -7.43 19.91
C TYR A 339 15.93 -7.10 19.55
N ILE A 340 15.70 -6.69 18.29
CA ILE A 340 14.34 -6.41 17.79
C ILE A 340 13.52 -7.71 17.74
N THR A 341 14.11 -8.82 17.30
CA THR A 341 13.43 -10.12 17.26
C THR A 341 13.02 -10.59 18.68
N LYS A 342 13.81 -10.30 19.71
CA LYS A 342 13.47 -10.61 21.12
C LYS A 342 12.18 -9.92 21.59
N LEU A 343 11.75 -8.82 20.99
CA LEU A 343 10.46 -8.19 21.30
C LEU A 343 9.26 -9.06 20.86
N PHE A 344 9.48 -9.97 19.91
CA PHE A 344 8.43 -10.82 19.33
C PHE A 344 8.48 -12.27 19.81
N SER A 345 9.66 -12.76 20.20
CA SER A 345 9.83 -14.16 20.64
C SER A 345 10.97 -14.27 21.62
N SER A 346 10.78 -15.13 22.65
CA SER A 346 11.82 -15.51 23.61
C SER A 346 12.55 -16.80 23.22
N ASP A 347 12.12 -17.49 22.17
CA ASP A 347 12.72 -18.74 21.70
C ASP A 347 14.04 -18.46 20.98
N PRO A 348 15.20 -18.96 21.49
CA PRO A 348 16.50 -18.78 20.86
C PRO A 348 16.57 -19.29 19.43
N ALA A 349 15.86 -20.37 19.11
CA ALA A 349 15.86 -20.97 17.78
C ALA A 349 15.18 -20.04 16.76
N ILE A 350 14.04 -19.42 17.13
CA ILE A 350 13.33 -18.42 16.33
C ILE A 350 14.20 -17.16 16.15
N ILE A 351 14.83 -16.68 17.22
CA ILE A 351 15.70 -15.50 17.19
C ILE A 351 16.88 -15.72 16.23
N ASN A 352 17.57 -16.85 16.34
CA ASN A 352 18.73 -17.17 15.51
C ASN A 352 18.35 -17.33 14.03
N GLN A 353 17.23 -18.01 13.73
CA GLN A 353 16.76 -18.20 12.38
C GLN A 353 16.29 -16.86 11.75
N CYS A 354 15.57 -16.03 12.50
CA CYS A 354 15.17 -14.68 12.06
C CYS A 354 16.40 -13.79 11.79
N GLN A 355 17.40 -13.81 12.69
CA GLN A 355 18.65 -13.09 12.48
C GLN A 355 19.41 -13.57 11.23
N SER A 356 19.42 -14.87 10.97
CA SER A 356 20.01 -15.44 9.74
C SER A 356 19.30 -14.92 8.48
N LEU A 357 17.96 -14.78 8.50
CA LEU A 357 17.17 -14.20 7.41
C LEU A 357 17.48 -12.72 7.22
N ILE A 358 17.57 -11.96 8.31
CA ILE A 358 17.91 -10.53 8.28
C ILE A 358 19.27 -10.34 7.64
N LEU A 359 20.30 -11.03 8.11
CA LEU A 359 21.66 -10.94 7.57
C LEU A 359 21.76 -11.41 6.11
N PHE A 360 20.88 -12.32 5.69
CA PHE A 360 20.88 -12.84 4.32
C PHE A 360 20.14 -11.91 3.33
N LEU A 361 19.02 -11.30 3.72
CA LEU A 361 18.16 -10.55 2.79
C LEU A 361 18.38 -9.03 2.83
N MET A 362 18.55 -8.46 4.04
CA MET A 362 18.60 -7.00 4.22
C MET A 362 19.75 -6.32 3.44
N PRO A 363 20.96 -6.91 3.30
CA PRO A 363 22.02 -6.30 2.50
C PRO A 363 21.65 -6.03 1.04
N PHE A 364 20.61 -6.72 0.51
CA PHE A 364 20.19 -6.58 -0.88
C PHE A 364 19.04 -5.60 -1.10
N TYR A 365 18.48 -4.99 -0.05
CA TYR A 365 17.33 -4.09 -0.13
C TYR A 365 17.57 -2.86 -1.00
N PHE A 366 18.81 -2.37 -1.05
CA PHE A 366 19.18 -1.26 -1.93
C PHE A 366 18.84 -1.55 -3.41
N SER A 367 18.87 -2.82 -3.82
CA SER A 367 18.60 -3.20 -5.21
C SER A 367 17.16 -2.94 -5.63
N TYR A 368 16.19 -2.96 -4.69
CA TYR A 368 14.78 -2.66 -4.98
C TYR A 368 14.50 -1.16 -5.20
N CYS A 369 15.35 -0.26 -4.68
CA CYS A 369 15.12 1.19 -4.75
C CYS A 369 14.91 1.71 -6.18
N CYS A 370 15.64 1.14 -7.16
CA CYS A 370 15.46 1.52 -8.57
C CYS A 370 14.06 1.17 -9.09
N VAL A 371 13.54 0.01 -8.70
CA VAL A 371 12.18 -0.43 -9.11
C VAL A 371 11.14 0.57 -8.64
N GLU A 372 11.16 0.94 -7.36
CA GLU A 372 10.15 1.84 -6.78
C GLU A 372 10.24 3.25 -7.36
N ILE A 373 11.46 3.83 -7.41
CA ILE A 373 11.63 5.22 -7.83
C ILE A 373 11.36 5.40 -9.33
N PHE A 374 11.84 4.50 -10.19
CA PHE A 374 11.59 4.62 -11.63
C PHE A 374 10.15 4.29 -11.99
N SER A 375 9.54 3.27 -11.35
CA SER A 375 8.11 2.99 -11.48
C SER A 375 7.26 4.19 -11.05
N GLY A 376 7.56 4.80 -9.89
CA GLY A 376 6.87 5.99 -9.39
C GLY A 376 7.04 7.20 -10.31
N THR A 377 8.25 7.39 -10.88
CA THR A 377 8.53 8.47 -11.85
C THR A 377 7.72 8.29 -13.12
N MET A 378 7.71 7.10 -13.71
CA MET A 378 6.92 6.82 -14.92
C MET A 378 5.42 6.94 -14.68
N ARG A 379 4.93 6.43 -13.53
CA ARG A 379 3.52 6.63 -13.12
C ARG A 379 3.15 8.10 -13.02
N GLY A 380 4.02 8.93 -12.42
CA GLY A 380 3.83 10.37 -12.33
C GLY A 380 3.70 11.04 -13.70
N CYS A 381 4.40 10.56 -14.71
CA CYS A 381 4.26 10.99 -16.11
C CYS A 381 2.98 10.44 -16.79
N GLY A 382 2.25 9.52 -16.16
CA GLY A 382 1.05 8.89 -16.71
C GLY A 382 1.28 7.51 -17.36
N GLU A 383 2.52 7.02 -17.40
CA GLU A 383 2.85 5.69 -17.92
C GLU A 383 2.85 4.67 -16.76
N SER A 384 1.80 3.88 -16.67
CA SER A 384 1.62 2.89 -15.58
C SER A 384 1.66 1.46 -16.07
N PHE A 385 1.28 1.22 -17.34
CA PHE A 385 1.16 -0.12 -17.88
C PHE A 385 2.52 -0.82 -18.03
N LYS A 386 3.50 -0.16 -18.60
CA LYS A 386 4.84 -0.75 -18.80
C LYS A 386 5.58 -0.99 -17.49
N PRO A 387 5.61 -0.06 -16.50
CA PRO A 387 6.11 -0.35 -15.17
C PRO A 387 5.43 -1.56 -14.51
N MET A 388 4.11 -1.68 -14.61
CA MET A 388 3.38 -2.85 -14.14
C MET A 388 3.90 -4.14 -14.78
N LEU A 389 4.04 -4.18 -16.12
CA LEU A 389 4.55 -5.37 -16.81
C LEU A 389 5.96 -5.76 -16.37
N LEU A 390 6.87 -4.78 -16.23
CA LEU A 390 8.24 -5.02 -15.77
C LEU A 390 8.27 -5.63 -14.37
N VAL A 391 7.41 -5.15 -13.46
CA VAL A 391 7.29 -5.70 -12.11
C VAL A 391 6.63 -7.08 -12.13
N CYS A 392 5.53 -7.25 -12.85
CA CYS A 392 4.82 -8.53 -12.92
C CYS A 392 5.72 -9.64 -13.47
N ILE A 393 6.45 -9.37 -14.54
CA ILE A 393 7.35 -10.36 -15.14
C ILE A 393 8.61 -10.53 -14.28
N GLY A 394 9.30 -9.44 -13.94
CA GLY A 394 10.61 -9.47 -13.30
C GLY A 394 10.57 -9.85 -11.82
N ILE A 395 9.49 -9.54 -11.09
CA ILE A 395 9.36 -9.93 -9.68
C ILE A 395 8.37 -11.09 -9.54
N CYS A 396 7.11 -10.93 -9.98
CA CYS A 396 6.08 -11.90 -9.62
C CYS A 396 6.27 -13.22 -10.36
N VAL A 397 6.33 -13.20 -11.71
CA VAL A 397 6.47 -14.42 -12.50
C VAL A 397 7.80 -15.10 -12.25
N LEU A 398 8.90 -14.35 -12.26
CA LEU A 398 10.23 -14.91 -12.03
C LEU A 398 10.37 -15.51 -10.62
N ARG A 399 9.77 -14.87 -9.59
CA ARG A 399 9.77 -15.40 -8.21
C ARG A 399 8.97 -16.69 -8.11
N VAL A 400 7.77 -16.71 -8.67
CA VAL A 400 6.94 -17.94 -8.69
C VAL A 400 7.66 -19.04 -9.45
N ALA A 401 8.24 -18.77 -10.62
CA ALA A 401 9.01 -19.73 -11.39
C ALA A 401 10.21 -20.25 -10.57
N TRP A 402 10.95 -19.37 -9.88
CA TRP A 402 12.07 -19.79 -9.03
C TRP A 402 11.62 -20.76 -7.92
N VAL A 403 10.59 -20.38 -7.15
CA VAL A 403 10.16 -21.21 -6.01
C VAL A 403 9.50 -22.51 -6.45
N THR A 404 8.89 -22.56 -7.63
CA THR A 404 8.22 -23.76 -8.14
C THR A 404 9.19 -24.72 -8.83
N PHE A 405 10.13 -24.23 -9.65
CA PHE A 405 10.96 -25.08 -10.51
C PHE A 405 12.40 -25.20 -10.03
N ILE A 406 12.98 -24.18 -9.39
CA ILE A 406 14.41 -24.16 -9.02
C ILE A 406 14.61 -24.48 -7.54
N SER A 407 13.83 -23.88 -6.66
CA SER A 407 13.95 -24.06 -5.21
C SER A 407 13.83 -25.53 -4.75
N PRO A 408 13.03 -26.43 -5.37
CA PRO A 408 12.98 -27.84 -4.99
C PRO A 408 14.32 -28.59 -5.11
N HIS A 409 15.22 -28.11 -5.98
CA HIS A 409 16.58 -28.67 -6.12
C HIS A 409 17.53 -28.20 -5.00
N TYR A 410 17.14 -27.16 -4.25
CA TYR A 410 17.86 -26.60 -3.11
C TYR A 410 16.93 -26.52 -1.90
N PRO A 411 16.59 -27.65 -1.24
CA PRO A 411 15.54 -27.73 -0.23
C PRO A 411 15.97 -27.09 1.09
N THR A 412 16.28 -25.78 1.04
CA THR A 412 16.64 -24.97 2.19
C THR A 412 15.82 -23.67 2.19
N LEU A 413 15.56 -23.12 3.37
CA LEU A 413 14.89 -21.83 3.47
C LEU A 413 15.60 -20.73 2.65
N LYS A 414 16.95 -20.73 2.68
CA LYS A 414 17.77 -19.81 1.89
C LYS A 414 17.57 -20.01 0.38
N GLY A 415 17.40 -21.26 -0.09
CA GLY A 415 17.11 -21.58 -1.49
C GLY A 415 15.76 -21.02 -1.98
N VAL A 416 14.78 -20.89 -1.09
CA VAL A 416 13.50 -20.26 -1.38
C VAL A 416 13.62 -18.72 -1.37
N VAL A 417 14.18 -18.15 -0.29
CA VAL A 417 14.17 -16.69 -0.08
C VAL A 417 15.19 -15.94 -0.95
N ILE A 418 16.21 -16.61 -1.52
CA ILE A 418 17.13 -15.99 -2.47
C ILE A 418 16.42 -15.46 -3.74
N SER A 419 15.21 -15.94 -4.00
CA SER A 419 14.34 -15.41 -5.05
C SER A 419 14.12 -13.91 -4.93
N TYR A 420 14.13 -13.34 -3.71
CA TYR A 420 13.99 -11.90 -3.49
C TYR A 420 15.12 -11.08 -4.11
N PRO A 421 16.40 -11.28 -3.71
CA PRO A 421 17.51 -10.57 -4.34
C PRO A 421 17.59 -10.77 -5.85
N ILE A 422 17.43 -12.00 -6.33
CA ILE A 422 17.49 -12.30 -7.78
C ILE A 422 16.45 -11.48 -8.53
N THR A 423 15.18 -11.50 -8.07
CA THR A 423 14.10 -10.76 -8.73
C THR A 423 14.29 -9.25 -8.63
N TRP A 424 14.80 -8.74 -7.51
CA TRP A 424 15.06 -7.30 -7.35
C TRP A 424 16.19 -6.81 -8.26
N PHE A 425 17.30 -7.52 -8.34
CA PHE A 425 18.41 -7.16 -9.24
C PHE A 425 17.97 -7.21 -10.70
N THR A 426 17.32 -8.31 -11.11
CA THR A 426 16.85 -8.48 -12.50
C THR A 426 15.88 -7.37 -12.87
N THR A 427 14.89 -7.10 -12.02
CA THR A 427 13.89 -6.07 -12.30
C THR A 427 14.50 -4.67 -12.28
N SER A 428 15.38 -4.38 -11.34
CA SER A 428 16.09 -3.08 -11.31
C SER A 428 16.92 -2.85 -12.56
N PHE A 429 17.61 -3.87 -13.05
CA PHE A 429 18.36 -3.78 -14.30
C PHE A 429 17.44 -3.46 -15.49
N LEU A 430 16.30 -4.16 -15.59
CA LEU A 430 15.28 -3.88 -16.61
C LEU A 430 14.74 -2.44 -16.51
N PHE A 431 14.47 -1.97 -15.28
CA PHE A 431 14.01 -0.60 -15.06
C PHE A 431 15.07 0.44 -15.45
N ILE A 432 16.34 0.21 -15.16
CA ILE A 432 17.44 1.13 -15.54
C ILE A 432 17.52 1.25 -17.06
N ILE A 433 17.46 0.13 -17.79
CA ILE A 433 17.47 0.12 -19.26
C ILE A 433 16.25 0.84 -19.80
N TYR A 434 15.06 0.45 -19.32
CA TYR A 434 13.81 1.01 -19.80
C TYR A 434 13.68 2.51 -19.47
N TYR A 435 14.10 2.94 -18.29
CA TYR A 435 14.08 4.35 -17.90
C TYR A 435 15.01 5.23 -18.74
N LYS A 436 16.16 4.71 -19.17
CA LYS A 436 17.03 5.42 -20.14
C LYS A 436 16.32 5.66 -21.47
N HIS A 437 15.56 4.67 -21.95
CA HIS A 437 14.77 4.78 -23.18
C HIS A 437 13.61 5.75 -22.99
N PHE A 438 12.85 5.59 -21.92
CA PHE A 438 11.74 6.45 -21.54
C PHE A 438 12.13 7.94 -21.48
N LYS A 439 13.32 8.25 -20.95
CA LYS A 439 13.82 9.63 -20.91
C LYS A 439 13.98 10.25 -22.29
N LYS A 440 14.52 9.51 -23.25
CA LYS A 440 14.69 10.00 -24.63
C LYS A 440 13.35 10.33 -25.26
N ASP A 441 12.36 9.45 -25.06
CA ASP A 441 11.04 9.59 -25.69
C ASP A 441 10.21 10.71 -25.07
N HIS A 442 10.33 10.97 -23.76
CA HIS A 442 9.44 11.88 -23.04
C HIS A 442 10.07 13.21 -22.62
N PHE A 443 11.40 13.28 -22.54
CA PHE A 443 12.10 14.47 -22.04
C PHE A 443 13.10 15.04 -23.04
N GLY A 444 13.30 14.38 -24.19
CA GLY A 444 14.23 14.85 -25.22
C GLY A 444 15.71 14.85 -24.79
N ALA A 445 16.08 13.97 -23.83
CA ALA A 445 17.40 13.95 -23.19
C ALA A 445 18.16 12.66 -23.51
#